data_f64c8760af54efa9d80bd4dca0044456
#
_entry.id   f64c8760af54efa9d80bd4dca0044456
#
_cell.length_a   1.000
_cell.length_b   1.000
_cell.length_c   1.000
_cell.angle_alpha   90.00
_cell.angle_beta   90.00
_cell.angle_gamma   90.00
#
_symmetry.space_group_name_H-M   'P 1'
#
loop_
_entity.id
_entity.type
_entity.pdbx_description
1 polymer ?
#
loop_
_entity_poly.entity_id
_entity_poly.type
_entity_poly.pdbx_seq_one_letter_code
_entity_poly.pdbx_strand_id
1 'polypeptide(L)'
;KVLTDNIMHYCPGCSHGVIHKLIAEVIEEMGIQDKTIGIAPVGCSVFAYNYLDIDMQEAAHGRAPALATAIKRLMPDKVVFTYQGDGDLAAIGTAETIHACNRGENIVIFFVNNGIYGMTGGQMAPTTLEGMKTATCPYGRNTDIYGFPLKISLLLKEIDGTCYITRQS
;
A
#
# COMPACT_ATOMS: atom_id res chain seq x y z
N LYS A 1 18.37 0.36 -14.46
CA LYS A 1 17.11 -0.40 -14.57
C LYS A 1 16.58 -0.63 -13.15
N VAL A 2 15.47 0.01 -12.83
CA VAL A 2 14.88 -0.06 -11.47
C VAL A 2 14.14 -1.38 -11.23
N LEU A 3 13.45 -1.91 -12.23
CA LEU A 3 12.81 -3.22 -12.10
C LEU A 3 13.85 -4.32 -12.29
N THR A 4 13.98 -5.22 -11.30
CA THR A 4 14.89 -6.37 -11.37
C THR A 4 14.35 -7.48 -12.29
N ASP A 5 15.18 -8.45 -12.64
CA ASP A 5 14.79 -9.61 -13.44
C ASP A 5 14.31 -10.80 -12.58
N ASN A 6 14.12 -10.59 -11.28
CA ASN A 6 13.65 -11.63 -10.37
C ASN A 6 12.21 -12.04 -10.68
N ILE A 7 11.96 -13.36 -10.62
CA ILE A 7 10.60 -13.89 -10.80
C ILE A 7 9.75 -13.45 -9.61
N MET A 8 8.64 -12.79 -9.92
CA MET A 8 7.70 -12.31 -8.90
C MET A 8 6.88 -13.46 -8.32
N HIS A 9 6.64 -13.41 -7.01
CA HIS A 9 5.87 -14.41 -6.26
C HIS A 9 4.35 -14.21 -6.34
N TYR A 10 3.88 -13.13 -6.96
CA TYR A 10 2.46 -12.79 -7.00
C TYR A 10 1.64 -13.81 -7.79
N CYS A 11 0.37 -13.95 -7.42
CA CYS A 11 -0.57 -14.85 -8.10
C CYS A 11 -0.72 -14.46 -9.58
N PRO A 12 -0.90 -15.44 -10.48
CA PRO A 12 -1.19 -15.17 -11.88
C PRO A 12 -2.41 -14.26 -12.04
N GLY A 13 -2.29 -13.22 -12.86
CA GLY A 13 -3.34 -12.24 -13.07
C GLY A 13 -3.48 -11.17 -11.98
N CYS A 14 -2.68 -11.22 -10.90
CA CYS A 14 -2.62 -10.19 -9.90
C CYS A 14 -1.92 -8.94 -10.44
N SER A 15 -2.46 -7.75 -10.19
CA SER A 15 -1.94 -6.50 -10.73
C SER A 15 -0.63 -6.01 -10.06
N HIS A 16 -0.13 -6.66 -9.01
CA HIS A 16 1.10 -6.24 -8.34
C HIS A 16 2.30 -6.09 -9.29
N GLY A 17 2.49 -7.06 -10.21
CA GLY A 17 3.58 -6.99 -11.19
C GLY A 17 3.47 -5.77 -12.12
N VAL A 18 2.27 -5.43 -12.55
CA VAL A 18 2.00 -4.24 -13.36
C VAL A 18 2.31 -2.96 -12.58
N ILE A 19 1.87 -2.91 -11.32
CA ILE A 19 2.12 -1.75 -10.44
C ILE A 19 3.61 -1.57 -10.20
N HIS A 20 4.37 -2.63 -9.90
CA HIS A 20 5.82 -2.55 -9.75
C HIS A 20 6.52 -2.04 -11.02
N LYS A 21 6.08 -2.53 -12.19
CA LYS A 21 6.60 -2.04 -13.47
C LYS A 21 6.37 -0.54 -13.63
N LEU A 22 5.14 -0.07 -13.39
CA LEU A 22 4.81 1.35 -13.51
C LEU A 22 5.59 2.22 -12.52
N ILE A 23 5.77 1.78 -11.28
CA ILE A 23 6.58 2.48 -10.29
C ILE A 23 8.04 2.57 -10.77
N ALA A 24 8.60 1.46 -11.26
CA ALA A 24 9.96 1.43 -11.76
C ALA A 24 10.15 2.35 -12.98
N GLU A 25 9.22 2.33 -13.93
CA GLU A 25 9.25 3.20 -15.11
C GLU A 25 9.23 4.68 -14.71
N VAL A 26 8.36 5.08 -13.78
CA VAL A 26 8.31 6.47 -13.29
C VAL A 26 9.61 6.88 -12.60
N ILE A 27 10.20 6.02 -11.78
CA ILE A 27 11.49 6.29 -11.11
C ILE A 27 12.61 6.47 -12.16
N GLU A 28 12.63 5.63 -13.20
CA GLU A 28 13.60 5.73 -14.30
C GLU A 28 13.41 7.01 -15.11
N GLU A 29 12.18 7.32 -15.54
CA GLU A 29 11.86 8.51 -16.32
C GLU A 29 12.19 9.80 -15.57
N MET A 30 11.97 9.83 -14.26
CA MET A 30 12.33 10.97 -13.41
C MET A 30 13.81 11.04 -13.05
N GLY A 31 14.59 9.99 -13.30
CA GLY A 31 16.01 9.92 -12.94
C GLY A 31 16.28 10.01 -11.43
N ILE A 32 15.39 9.42 -10.62
CA ILE A 32 15.43 9.53 -9.15
C ILE A 32 15.77 8.22 -8.43
N GLN A 33 16.34 7.22 -9.13
CA GLN A 33 16.65 5.91 -8.54
C GLN A 33 17.46 6.05 -7.25
N ASP A 34 18.58 6.77 -7.26
CA ASP A 34 19.47 6.96 -6.11
C ASP A 34 18.88 7.86 -4.99
N LYS A 35 17.75 8.48 -5.26
CA LYS A 35 17.05 9.36 -4.29
C LYS A 35 15.78 8.74 -3.74
N THR A 36 15.40 7.55 -4.20
CA THR A 36 14.13 6.91 -3.84
C THR A 36 14.34 5.86 -2.75
N ILE A 37 13.50 5.92 -1.73
CA ILE A 37 13.44 4.92 -0.66
C ILE A 37 12.02 4.36 -0.60
N GLY A 38 11.90 3.05 -0.82
CA GLY A 38 10.63 2.33 -0.72
C GLY A 38 10.46 1.64 0.63
N ILE A 39 9.22 1.57 1.11
CA ILE A 39 8.89 0.87 2.34
C ILE A 39 7.83 -0.19 2.06
N ALA A 40 8.19 -1.44 2.31
CA ALA A 40 7.30 -2.58 2.14
C ALA A 40 6.95 -3.17 3.51
N PRO A 41 5.69 -3.09 3.95
CA PRO A 41 5.23 -3.76 5.17
C PRO A 41 4.79 -5.20 4.91
N VAL A 42 4.28 -5.84 5.94
CA VAL A 42 3.76 -7.21 5.87
C VAL A 42 2.55 -7.32 4.94
N GLY A 43 2.48 -8.41 4.19
CA GLY A 43 1.45 -8.73 3.21
C GLY A 43 2.06 -9.09 1.86
N CYS A 44 1.28 -9.08 0.79
CA CYS A 44 1.79 -9.40 -0.55
C CYS A 44 2.96 -8.50 -1.01
N SER A 45 3.04 -7.30 -0.47
CA SER A 45 4.10 -6.33 -0.76
C SER A 45 5.44 -6.60 -0.08
N VAL A 46 5.52 -7.52 0.90
CA VAL A 46 6.70 -7.70 1.74
C VAL A 46 7.99 -7.94 0.96
N PHE A 47 7.93 -8.64 -0.17
CA PHE A 47 9.09 -8.93 -1.01
C PHE A 47 9.37 -7.87 -2.10
N ALA A 48 8.78 -6.67 -2.02
CA ALA A 48 9.01 -5.62 -3.02
C ALA A 48 10.51 -5.27 -3.17
N TYR A 49 11.31 -5.43 -2.11
CA TYR A 49 12.76 -5.23 -2.14
C TYR A 49 13.50 -6.18 -3.09
N ASN A 50 12.90 -7.32 -3.46
CA ASN A 50 13.49 -8.22 -4.45
C ASN A 50 13.25 -7.75 -5.90
N TYR A 51 12.27 -6.87 -6.12
CA TYR A 51 11.79 -6.50 -7.45
C TYR A 51 12.17 -5.08 -7.87
N LEU A 52 12.52 -4.23 -6.92
CA LEU A 52 12.91 -2.84 -7.18
C LEU A 52 14.35 -2.60 -6.72
N ASP A 53 15.22 -2.20 -7.66
CA ASP A 53 16.61 -1.84 -7.41
C ASP A 53 16.72 -0.39 -6.93
N ILE A 54 16.24 -0.17 -5.72
CA ILE A 54 16.30 1.08 -4.96
C ILE A 54 16.57 0.76 -3.49
N ASP A 55 16.83 1.76 -2.68
CA ASP A 55 16.87 1.58 -1.22
C ASP A 55 15.50 1.14 -0.71
N MET A 56 15.43 -0.01 -0.05
CA MET A 56 14.19 -0.56 0.49
C MET A 56 14.31 -0.83 2.00
N GLN A 57 13.24 -0.56 2.72
CA GLN A 57 13.12 -0.86 4.15
C GLN A 57 11.84 -1.66 4.41
N GLU A 58 11.96 -2.76 5.15
CA GLU A 58 10.79 -3.45 5.69
C GLU A 58 10.23 -2.71 6.90
N ALA A 59 8.90 -2.68 7.00
CA ALA A 59 8.19 -2.19 8.17
C ALA A 59 7.38 -3.31 8.83
N ALA A 60 7.21 -3.25 10.14
CA ALA A 60 6.21 -4.05 10.82
C ALA A 60 4.82 -3.76 10.27
N HIS A 61 3.92 -4.76 10.34
CA HIS A 61 2.57 -4.67 9.80
C HIS A 61 1.82 -3.43 10.27
N GLY A 62 1.33 -2.63 9.33
CA GLY A 62 0.63 -1.37 9.58
C GLY A 62 1.52 -0.19 9.96
N ARG A 63 2.85 -0.33 9.98
CA ARG A 63 3.77 0.72 10.45
C ARG A 63 4.53 1.43 9.34
N ALA A 64 4.27 1.10 8.09
CA ALA A 64 4.95 1.72 6.95
C ALA A 64 4.82 3.26 6.94
N PRO A 65 3.66 3.90 7.18
CA PRO A 65 3.57 5.35 7.19
C PRO A 65 4.38 6.00 8.33
N ALA A 66 4.48 5.33 9.49
CA ALA A 66 5.28 5.82 10.61
C ALA A 66 6.78 5.78 10.29
N LEU A 67 7.25 4.67 9.69
CA LEU A 67 8.64 4.54 9.25
C LEU A 67 8.97 5.52 8.13
N ALA A 68 8.07 5.67 7.15
CA ALA A 68 8.20 6.64 6.07
C ALA A 68 8.32 8.08 6.59
N THR A 69 7.50 8.44 7.57
CA THR A 69 7.57 9.72 8.26
C THR A 69 8.95 9.97 8.86
N ALA A 70 9.49 8.99 9.59
CA ALA A 70 10.81 9.11 10.22
C ALA A 70 11.91 9.29 9.17
N ILE A 71 11.93 8.43 8.14
CA ILE A 71 12.93 8.49 7.06
C ILE A 71 12.84 9.83 6.33
N LYS A 72 11.63 10.26 5.95
CA LYS A 72 11.45 11.52 5.21
C LYS A 72 11.91 12.74 6.01
N ARG A 73 11.68 12.74 7.32
CA ARG A 73 12.14 13.84 8.20
C ARG A 73 13.64 13.86 8.40
N LEU A 74 14.30 12.70 8.45
CA LEU A 74 15.74 12.59 8.56
C LEU A 74 16.45 12.83 7.22
N MET A 75 15.79 12.53 6.11
CA MET A 75 16.31 12.61 4.74
C MET A 75 15.35 13.41 3.85
N PRO A 76 15.21 14.72 4.05
CA PRO A 76 14.19 15.55 3.39
C PRO A 76 14.32 15.59 1.86
N ASP A 77 15.52 15.37 1.32
CA ASP A 77 15.79 15.39 -0.12
C ASP A 77 15.45 14.07 -0.83
N LYS A 78 15.18 13.00 -0.07
CA LYS A 78 14.79 11.71 -0.62
C LYS A 78 13.31 11.68 -1.00
N VAL A 79 12.99 10.95 -2.06
CA VAL A 79 11.62 10.55 -2.39
C VAL A 79 11.30 9.30 -1.58
N VAL A 80 10.29 9.36 -0.72
CA VAL A 80 9.92 8.25 0.16
C VAL A 80 8.52 7.79 -0.19
N PHE A 81 8.35 6.49 -0.43
CA PHE A 81 7.02 5.90 -0.65
C PHE A 81 6.79 4.64 0.19
N THR A 82 5.53 4.35 0.46
CA THR A 82 5.07 3.07 1.01
C THR A 82 4.29 2.30 -0.04
N TYR A 83 4.37 0.96 0.00
CA TYR A 83 3.61 0.08 -0.89
C TYR A 83 2.80 -0.89 -0.04
N GLN A 84 1.50 -0.63 0.13
CA GLN A 84 0.66 -1.26 1.16
C GLN A 84 -0.59 -1.91 0.57
N GLY A 85 -0.97 -3.06 1.10
CA GLY A 85 -2.26 -3.69 0.84
C GLY A 85 -3.35 -3.20 1.81
N ASP A 86 -4.57 -3.68 1.59
CA ASP A 86 -5.75 -3.31 2.38
C ASP A 86 -5.68 -3.79 3.84
N GLY A 87 -5.14 -4.96 4.08
CA GLY A 87 -4.90 -5.45 5.44
C GLY A 87 -3.87 -4.63 6.20
N ASP A 88 -2.87 -4.13 5.51
CA ASP A 88 -1.85 -3.30 6.11
C ASP A 88 -2.34 -1.86 6.35
N LEU A 89 -2.80 -1.18 5.31
CA LEU A 89 -3.16 0.24 5.40
C LEU A 89 -4.52 0.46 6.06
N ALA A 90 -5.54 -0.29 5.64
CA ALA A 90 -6.93 -0.04 6.02
C ALA A 90 -7.42 -0.91 7.20
N ALA A 91 -6.58 -1.76 7.75
CA ALA A 91 -6.85 -2.53 8.96
C ALA A 91 -5.88 -2.12 10.07
N ILE A 92 -4.75 -2.84 10.20
CA ILE A 92 -3.82 -2.63 11.33
C ILE A 92 -3.11 -1.26 11.29
N GLY A 93 -2.90 -0.67 10.10
CA GLY A 93 -2.20 0.60 9.90
C GLY A 93 -3.12 1.81 9.71
N THR A 94 -4.41 1.69 10.01
CA THR A 94 -5.36 2.80 9.80
C THR A 94 -4.97 4.05 10.57
N ALA A 95 -4.58 3.91 11.84
CA ALA A 95 -4.19 5.04 12.67
C ALA A 95 -2.92 5.72 12.14
N GLU A 96 -1.90 4.96 11.78
CA GLU A 96 -0.64 5.48 11.23
C GLU A 96 -0.86 6.23 9.92
N THR A 97 -1.71 5.70 9.07
CA THR A 97 -2.06 6.32 7.79
C THR A 97 -2.81 7.64 8.02
N ILE A 98 -3.83 7.64 8.88
CA ILE A 98 -4.59 8.86 9.23
C ILE A 98 -3.66 9.92 9.81
N HIS A 99 -2.79 9.56 10.75
CA HIS A 99 -1.87 10.51 11.37
C HIS A 99 -0.78 11.01 10.43
N ALA A 100 -0.29 10.21 9.50
CA ALA A 100 0.63 10.66 8.46
C ALA A 100 -0.02 11.69 7.55
N CYS A 101 -1.26 11.42 7.08
CA CYS A 101 -2.05 12.37 6.32
C CYS A 101 -2.36 13.65 7.11
N ASN A 102 -2.83 13.52 8.36
CA ASN A 102 -3.18 14.67 9.20
C ASN A 102 -1.98 15.62 9.45
N ARG A 103 -0.77 15.07 9.49
CA ARG A 103 0.46 15.88 9.62
C ARG A 103 1.00 16.40 8.30
N GLY A 104 0.39 16.06 7.18
CA GLY A 104 0.86 16.48 5.86
C GLY A 104 2.26 15.96 5.55
N GLU A 105 2.56 14.70 5.93
CA GLU A 105 3.89 14.12 5.68
C GLU A 105 4.15 14.03 4.18
N ASN A 106 5.29 14.52 3.75
CA ASN A 106 5.67 14.54 2.33
C ASN A 106 6.17 13.17 1.86
N ILE A 107 5.27 12.21 1.82
CA ILE A 107 5.47 10.83 1.39
C ILE A 107 4.43 10.43 0.34
N VAL A 108 4.74 9.42 -0.46
CA VAL A 108 3.78 8.81 -1.39
C VAL A 108 3.29 7.49 -0.81
N ILE A 109 2.00 7.23 -0.86
CA ILE A 109 1.42 5.97 -0.41
C ILE A 109 0.78 5.27 -1.61
N PHE A 110 1.36 4.14 -2.04
CA PHE A 110 0.73 3.24 -3.00
C PHE A 110 -0.15 2.25 -2.23
N PHE A 111 -1.44 2.39 -2.41
CA PHE A 111 -2.42 1.55 -1.76
C PHE A 111 -3.04 0.55 -2.75
N VAL A 112 -2.70 -0.72 -2.62
CA VAL A 112 -3.27 -1.80 -3.43
C VAL A 112 -4.46 -2.39 -2.70
N ASN A 113 -5.65 -2.07 -3.19
CA ASN A 113 -6.91 -2.50 -2.58
C ASN A 113 -7.61 -3.55 -3.45
N ASN A 114 -7.43 -4.80 -3.14
CA ASN A 114 -8.13 -5.92 -3.76
C ASN A 114 -9.32 -6.44 -2.93
N GLY A 115 -9.58 -5.85 -1.75
CA GLY A 115 -10.71 -6.19 -0.88
C GLY A 115 -10.57 -7.51 -0.13
N ILE A 116 -9.36 -8.07 -0.04
CA ILE A 116 -9.10 -9.33 0.69
C ILE A 116 -7.70 -9.33 1.32
N TYR A 117 -7.50 -10.16 2.35
CA TYR A 117 -6.16 -10.50 2.83
C TYR A 117 -5.58 -11.60 1.95
N GLY A 118 -4.93 -11.22 0.85
CA GLY A 118 -4.48 -12.15 -0.20
C GLY A 118 -3.43 -13.14 0.30
N MET A 119 -2.39 -12.68 0.99
CA MET A 119 -1.26 -13.50 1.43
C MET A 119 -1.67 -14.64 2.37
N THR A 120 -2.69 -14.43 3.19
CA THR A 120 -3.13 -15.39 4.21
C THR A 120 -4.26 -16.31 3.76
N GLY A 121 -4.70 -16.22 2.49
CA GLY A 121 -5.69 -17.12 1.91
C GLY A 121 -7.06 -16.52 1.61
N GLY A 122 -7.14 -15.18 1.47
CA GLY A 122 -8.34 -14.52 0.96
C GLY A 122 -9.42 -14.22 1.99
N GLN A 123 -9.04 -13.93 3.23
CA GLN A 123 -9.97 -13.50 4.27
C GLN A 123 -10.58 -12.13 3.96
N MET A 124 -11.71 -11.85 4.59
CA MET A 124 -12.38 -10.56 4.49
C MET A 124 -11.49 -9.43 5.06
N ALA A 125 -11.33 -8.36 4.29
CA ALA A 125 -10.67 -7.12 4.69
C ALA A 125 -11.71 -6.05 5.09
N PRO A 126 -11.32 -4.97 5.76
CA PRO A 126 -12.24 -3.85 6.03
C PRO A 126 -12.86 -3.26 4.77
N THR A 127 -12.13 -3.31 3.65
CA THR A 127 -12.53 -2.76 2.35
C THR A 127 -13.32 -3.73 1.47
N THR A 128 -13.50 -4.99 1.87
CA THR A 128 -14.32 -5.98 1.14
C THR A 128 -15.70 -5.42 0.85
N LEU A 129 -16.13 -5.45 -0.39
CA LEU A 129 -17.42 -4.89 -0.81
C LEU A 129 -18.60 -5.73 -0.31
N GLU A 130 -19.76 -5.10 -0.17
CA GLU A 130 -21.02 -5.79 0.14
C GLU A 130 -21.31 -6.86 -0.91
N GLY A 131 -21.74 -8.04 -0.49
CA GLY A 131 -21.99 -9.20 -1.33
C GLY A 131 -20.73 -9.93 -1.82
N MET A 132 -19.53 -9.37 -1.68
CA MET A 132 -18.27 -9.99 -2.09
C MET A 132 -17.97 -11.21 -1.21
N LYS A 133 -17.71 -12.36 -1.85
CA LYS A 133 -17.37 -13.61 -1.17
C LYS A 133 -15.87 -13.67 -0.88
N THR A 134 -15.53 -14.13 0.32
CA THR A 134 -14.16 -14.31 0.78
C THR A 134 -14.03 -15.60 1.56
N ALA A 135 -12.81 -16.02 1.91
CA ALA A 135 -12.59 -17.25 2.67
C ALA A 135 -13.30 -17.25 4.05
N THR A 136 -13.42 -16.10 4.69
CA THR A 136 -14.10 -15.92 5.98
C THR A 136 -15.54 -15.42 5.85
N CYS A 137 -15.99 -15.17 4.62
CA CYS A 137 -17.36 -14.72 4.31
C CYS A 137 -17.86 -15.42 3.04
N PRO A 138 -18.10 -16.76 3.08
CA PRO A 138 -18.36 -17.57 1.88
C PRO A 138 -19.71 -17.28 1.21
N TYR A 139 -20.65 -16.69 1.95
CA TYR A 139 -21.98 -16.33 1.43
C TYR A 139 -22.05 -14.88 0.91
N GLY A 140 -20.95 -14.13 1.02
CA GLY A 140 -20.87 -12.72 0.71
C GLY A 140 -20.97 -11.83 1.96
N ARG A 141 -20.28 -10.67 1.92
CA ARG A 141 -20.33 -9.71 3.03
C ARG A 141 -21.76 -9.21 3.23
N ASN A 142 -22.31 -9.46 4.39
CA ASN A 142 -23.57 -8.91 4.86
C ASN A 142 -23.26 -7.77 5.85
N THR A 143 -23.74 -6.57 5.54
CA THR A 143 -23.48 -5.37 6.35
C THR A 143 -24.09 -5.41 7.75
N ASP A 144 -25.17 -6.16 7.95
CA ASP A 144 -25.78 -6.33 9.28
C ASP A 144 -24.93 -7.18 10.22
N ILE A 145 -24.07 -8.07 9.64
CA ILE A 145 -23.20 -8.96 10.42
C ILE A 145 -21.79 -8.39 10.52
N TYR A 146 -21.25 -7.90 9.41
CA TYR A 146 -19.83 -7.55 9.27
C TYR A 146 -19.58 -6.04 9.22
N GLY A 147 -20.63 -5.22 9.26
CA GLY A 147 -20.54 -3.79 9.06
C GLY A 147 -20.24 -3.38 7.62
N PHE A 148 -20.25 -2.09 7.36
CA PHE A 148 -20.07 -1.51 6.02
C PHE A 148 -18.61 -1.55 5.57
N PRO A 149 -18.35 -1.66 4.23
CA PRO A 149 -17.02 -1.53 3.67
C PRO A 149 -16.38 -0.17 4.01
N LEU A 150 -15.13 -0.21 4.47
CA LEU A 150 -14.37 1.01 4.76
C LEU A 150 -13.96 1.69 3.45
N LYS A 151 -14.44 2.91 3.25
CA LYS A 151 -14.10 3.76 2.11
C LYS A 151 -12.89 4.63 2.46
N ILE A 152 -11.73 3.99 2.63
CA ILE A 152 -10.52 4.63 3.16
C ILE A 152 -10.07 5.84 2.34
N SER A 153 -10.13 5.79 1.01
CA SER A 153 -9.75 6.92 0.17
C SER A 153 -10.64 8.16 0.37
N LEU A 154 -11.93 7.96 0.64
CA LEU A 154 -12.83 9.07 0.97
C LEU A 154 -12.52 9.61 2.36
N LEU A 155 -12.28 8.75 3.34
CA LEU A 155 -11.87 9.16 4.67
C LEU A 155 -10.60 10.02 4.64
N LEU A 156 -9.58 9.57 3.93
CA LEU A 156 -8.31 10.30 3.84
C LEU A 156 -8.43 11.61 3.06
N LYS A 157 -9.37 11.70 2.10
CA LYS A 157 -9.63 12.93 1.35
C LYS A 157 -10.13 14.07 2.23
N GLU A 158 -10.87 13.76 3.28
CA GLU A 158 -11.43 14.74 4.23
C GLU A 158 -10.39 15.25 5.25
N ILE A 159 -9.14 14.77 5.17
CA ILE A 159 -8.06 15.21 6.06
C ILE A 159 -7.30 16.35 5.38
N ASP A 160 -7.27 17.52 5.98
CA ASP A 160 -6.68 18.76 5.43
C ASP A 160 -5.20 18.62 5.06
N GLY A 161 -4.44 17.77 5.74
CA GLY A 161 -3.04 17.50 5.45
C GLY A 161 -2.80 16.63 4.20
N THR A 162 -3.85 16.06 3.60
CA THR A 162 -3.76 15.24 2.40
C THR A 162 -3.70 16.12 1.16
N CYS A 163 -2.53 16.21 0.52
CA CYS A 163 -2.34 17.06 -0.65
C CYS A 163 -3.02 16.52 -1.92
N TYR A 164 -2.98 15.19 -2.12
CA TYR A 164 -3.47 14.57 -3.36
C TYR A 164 -3.92 13.13 -3.12
N ILE A 165 -5.07 12.77 -3.63
CA ILE A 165 -5.55 11.39 -3.71
C ILE A 165 -6.06 11.11 -5.13
N THR A 166 -5.64 10.00 -5.69
CA THR A 166 -6.18 9.47 -6.94
C THR A 166 -6.54 7.99 -6.81
N ARG A 167 -7.47 7.54 -7.62
CA ARG A 167 -7.83 6.13 -7.75
C ARG A 167 -7.73 5.72 -9.21
N GLN A 168 -7.08 4.59 -9.44
CA GLN A 168 -6.95 3.93 -10.74
C GLN A 168 -7.50 2.50 -10.63
N SER A 169 -8.11 2.00 -11.70
CA SER A 169 -8.69 0.65 -11.80
C SER A 169 -8.36 0.04 -13.16
#